data_020a72344fa05baea4b97cfa74d2445b
#
_entry.id   020a72344fa05baea4b97cfa74d2445b
#
_cell.length_a   1.000
_cell.length_b   1.000
_cell.length_c   1.000
_cell.angle_alpha   90.00
_cell.angle_beta   90.00
_cell.angle_gamma   90.00
#
_symmetry.space_group_name_H-M   'P 1'
#
loop_
_entity.id
_entity.type
_entity.pdbx_description
1 polymer ?
#
loop_
_entity_poly.entity_id
_entity_poly.type
_entity_poly.pdbx_seq_one_letter_code
_entity_poly.pdbx_strand_id
1 'polypeptide(L)'
;MRRFRQLSLITACMMVLVAPVASSAHTIIDEWSAVKAPAAPELKGVTIDPKTTALLMLDFVKQTCNEKVRPRCPATLPAAKQLLAGARANNVLVVYSIVESNVIGDTVADVAPIGNEPVVQSGAQKFIKTDLEKILRDRGINTIIVAGTAADGAVLHTASEAVFRGFKAVVPVDTMSAANAYIEQYVTHHFATAPRVAAGTTLTSVGMVKY
;
A
#
# COMPACT_ATOMS: atom_id res chain seq x y z
N MET A 1 40.30 -30.91 80.26
CA MET A 1 40.77 -30.73 78.88
C MET A 1 39.70 -31.09 77.89
N ARG A 2 38.99 -30.10 77.28
CA ARG A 2 37.96 -30.29 76.28
C ARG A 2 38.57 -29.97 74.94
N ARG A 3 38.55 -30.97 74.01
CA ARG A 3 39.02 -30.83 72.65
C ARG A 3 37.83 -30.33 71.80
N PHE A 4 37.96 -29.13 71.23
CA PHE A 4 37.06 -28.63 70.23
C PHE A 4 37.38 -29.26 68.86
N ARG A 5 36.41 -29.96 68.26
CA ARG A 5 36.49 -30.41 66.88
C ARG A 5 35.94 -29.27 65.98
N GLN A 6 36.78 -28.72 65.17
CA GLN A 6 36.31 -27.81 64.07
C GLN A 6 35.72 -28.64 62.94
N LEU A 7 34.47 -28.39 62.63
CA LEU A 7 33.79 -28.90 61.42
C LEU A 7 34.02 -27.88 60.31
N SER A 8 34.79 -28.23 59.27
CA SER A 8 34.95 -27.43 58.07
C SER A 8 33.76 -27.73 57.12
N LEU A 9 32.88 -26.76 56.92
CA LEU A 9 31.87 -26.80 55.86
C LEU A 9 32.57 -26.46 54.53
N ILE A 10 32.59 -27.44 53.65
CA ILE A 10 33.01 -27.23 52.25
C ILE A 10 31.73 -26.83 51.49
N THR A 11 31.61 -25.53 51.15
CA THR A 11 30.53 -25.04 50.29
C THR A 11 30.92 -25.34 48.84
N ALA A 12 30.27 -26.35 48.26
CA ALA A 12 30.39 -26.64 46.84
C ALA A 12 29.65 -25.59 46.02
N CYS A 13 30.41 -24.70 45.37
CA CYS A 13 29.84 -23.72 44.41
C CYS A 13 29.54 -24.45 43.08
N MET A 14 28.27 -24.72 42.83
CA MET A 14 27.80 -25.34 41.59
C MET A 14 27.75 -24.27 40.49
N MET A 15 28.79 -24.20 39.65
CA MET A 15 28.81 -23.35 38.45
C MET A 15 27.83 -23.92 37.42
N VAL A 16 26.70 -23.25 37.26
CA VAL A 16 25.78 -23.53 36.14
C VAL A 16 26.42 -22.95 34.88
N LEU A 17 26.97 -23.80 34.04
CA LEU A 17 27.40 -23.45 32.68
C LEU A 17 26.14 -23.17 31.83
N VAL A 18 25.77 -21.90 31.68
CA VAL A 18 24.79 -21.49 30.66
C VAL A 18 25.53 -21.54 29.31
N ALA A 19 25.31 -22.60 28.55
CA ALA A 19 25.74 -22.66 27.16
C ALA A 19 25.06 -21.56 26.36
N PRO A 20 25.77 -20.77 25.55
CA PRO A 20 25.15 -19.81 24.66
C PRO A 20 24.28 -20.59 23.66
N VAL A 21 22.96 -20.31 23.64
CA VAL A 21 22.09 -20.77 22.59
C VAL A 21 22.54 -20.04 21.33
N ALA A 22 23.22 -20.75 20.44
CA ALA A 22 23.53 -20.23 19.12
C ALA A 22 22.20 -19.98 18.41
N SER A 23 21.78 -18.72 18.31
CA SER A 23 20.69 -18.33 17.44
C SER A 23 21.15 -18.62 16.01
N SER A 24 20.71 -19.73 15.41
CA SER A 24 20.90 -19.96 13.99
C SER A 24 20.07 -18.89 13.26
N ALA A 25 20.74 -18.03 12.50
CA ALA A 25 20.05 -17.09 11.63
C ALA A 25 19.32 -17.90 10.56
N HIS A 26 17.99 -17.88 10.60
CA HIS A 26 17.15 -18.49 9.59
C HIS A 26 16.87 -17.48 8.47
N THR A 27 16.83 -17.98 7.23
CA THR A 27 16.47 -17.19 6.06
C THR A 27 14.98 -17.40 5.73
N ILE A 28 14.45 -16.59 4.85
CA ILE A 28 13.06 -16.78 4.37
C ILE A 28 12.84 -18.15 3.70
N ILE A 29 13.91 -18.76 3.18
CA ILE A 29 13.83 -20.12 2.60
C ILE A 29 13.50 -21.14 3.68
N ASP A 30 14.10 -21.01 4.85
CA ASP A 30 13.90 -21.91 5.99
C ASP A 30 12.54 -21.74 6.65
N GLU A 31 11.99 -20.52 6.61
CA GLU A 31 10.79 -20.11 7.35
C GLU A 31 9.54 -19.94 6.49
N TRP A 32 9.64 -20.12 5.16
CA TRP A 32 8.57 -19.80 4.22
C TRP A 32 7.20 -20.32 4.61
N SER A 33 7.11 -21.59 5.02
CA SER A 33 5.85 -22.23 5.39
C SER A 33 5.36 -21.89 6.80
N ALA A 34 6.22 -21.31 7.63
CA ALA A 34 5.93 -20.93 9.02
C ALA A 34 5.51 -19.47 9.16
N VAL A 35 5.73 -18.63 8.14
CA VAL A 35 5.36 -17.22 8.17
C VAL A 35 3.84 -17.08 8.32
N LYS A 36 3.43 -16.37 9.35
CA LYS A 36 2.02 -16.03 9.59
C LYS A 36 1.75 -14.62 9.07
N ALA A 37 0.57 -14.45 8.49
CA ALA A 37 0.11 -13.12 8.10
C ALA A 37 0.08 -12.18 9.32
N PRO A 38 0.59 -10.95 9.21
CA PRO A 38 0.49 -9.97 10.29
C PRO A 38 -0.98 -9.56 10.50
N ALA A 39 -1.25 -8.94 11.66
CA ALA A 39 -2.55 -8.32 11.91
C ALA A 39 -2.83 -7.23 10.87
N ALA A 40 -4.12 -7.03 10.54
CA ALA A 40 -4.53 -5.97 9.64
C ALA A 40 -4.10 -4.60 10.20
N PRO A 41 -3.51 -3.72 9.38
CA PRO A 41 -3.18 -2.36 9.82
C PRO A 41 -4.46 -1.56 10.12
N GLU A 42 -4.32 -0.59 11.02
CA GLU A 42 -5.38 0.36 11.32
C GLU A 42 -5.67 1.26 10.10
N LEU A 43 -6.95 1.37 9.74
CA LEU A 43 -7.41 2.34 8.75
C LEU A 43 -7.76 3.66 9.44
N LYS A 44 -7.39 4.78 8.83
CA LYS A 44 -7.57 6.12 9.40
C LYS A 44 -8.54 6.96 8.58
N GLY A 45 -9.40 7.70 9.24
CA GLY A 45 -10.22 8.73 8.59
C GLY A 45 -9.33 9.83 8.00
N VAL A 46 -9.69 10.30 6.81
CA VAL A 46 -8.99 11.40 6.15
C VAL A 46 -9.97 12.49 5.73
N THR A 47 -9.56 13.76 5.93
CA THR A 47 -10.26 14.91 5.35
C THR A 47 -9.40 15.43 4.21
N ILE A 48 -10.01 15.52 3.03
CA ILE A 48 -9.36 15.92 1.79
C ILE A 48 -9.47 17.43 1.61
N ASP A 49 -8.35 18.09 1.33
CA ASP A 49 -8.35 19.45 0.76
C ASP A 49 -8.40 19.32 -0.78
N PRO A 50 -9.51 19.68 -1.43
CA PRO A 50 -9.65 19.53 -2.87
C PRO A 50 -8.65 20.34 -3.70
N LYS A 51 -8.12 21.42 -3.15
CA LYS A 51 -7.19 22.32 -3.84
C LYS A 51 -5.79 21.74 -3.94
N THR A 52 -5.41 20.87 -3.00
CA THR A 52 -4.05 20.33 -2.89
C THR A 52 -3.99 18.81 -3.04
N THR A 53 -5.14 18.18 -3.32
CA THR A 53 -5.25 16.72 -3.49
C THR A 53 -5.65 16.36 -4.90
N ALA A 54 -5.10 15.26 -5.43
CA ALA A 54 -5.53 14.63 -6.68
C ALA A 54 -5.92 13.17 -6.44
N LEU A 55 -6.94 12.69 -7.17
CA LEU A 55 -7.31 11.27 -7.25
C LEU A 55 -6.65 10.67 -8.48
N LEU A 56 -5.85 9.62 -8.29
CA LEU A 56 -5.26 8.82 -9.36
C LEU A 56 -6.08 7.54 -9.56
N MET A 57 -6.67 7.40 -10.75
CA MET A 57 -7.43 6.22 -11.19
C MET A 57 -6.55 5.36 -12.07
N LEU A 58 -5.94 4.31 -11.48
CA LEU A 58 -4.85 3.58 -12.12
C LEU A 58 -5.34 2.28 -12.78
N ASP A 59 -5.23 2.21 -14.10
CA ASP A 59 -5.33 1.02 -14.95
C ASP A 59 -6.64 0.20 -14.78
N PHE A 60 -7.74 0.84 -14.48
CA PHE A 60 -9.06 0.20 -14.50
C PHE A 60 -9.51 -0.11 -15.94
N VAL A 61 -8.78 -0.96 -16.64
CA VAL A 61 -9.04 -1.31 -18.05
C VAL A 61 -9.71 -2.68 -18.18
N LYS A 62 -10.62 -2.82 -19.15
CA LYS A 62 -11.43 -4.03 -19.39
C LYS A 62 -10.59 -5.30 -19.59
N GLN A 63 -9.38 -5.16 -20.15
CA GLN A 63 -8.48 -6.27 -20.42
C GLN A 63 -7.94 -6.92 -19.14
N THR A 64 -7.83 -6.17 -18.04
CA THR A 64 -7.29 -6.68 -16.78
C THR A 64 -8.30 -6.68 -15.64
N CYS A 65 -9.25 -5.73 -15.60
CA CYS A 65 -10.29 -5.65 -14.59
C CYS A 65 -11.50 -6.51 -14.97
N ASN A 66 -11.33 -7.82 -14.91
CA ASN A 66 -12.37 -8.79 -15.23
C ASN A 66 -12.15 -10.10 -14.47
N GLU A 67 -13.16 -10.97 -14.45
CA GLU A 67 -13.16 -12.21 -13.68
C GLU A 67 -12.08 -13.24 -14.11
N LYS A 68 -11.57 -13.14 -15.34
CA LYS A 68 -10.55 -14.07 -15.86
C LYS A 68 -9.14 -13.69 -15.47
N VAL A 69 -8.82 -12.39 -15.52
CA VAL A 69 -7.44 -11.88 -15.31
C VAL A 69 -7.23 -11.42 -13.88
N ARG A 70 -8.17 -10.62 -13.35
CA ARG A 70 -8.16 -10.15 -11.96
C ARG A 70 -9.56 -10.23 -11.36
N PRO A 71 -9.97 -11.42 -10.91
CA PRO A 71 -11.35 -11.67 -10.46
C PRO A 71 -11.78 -10.78 -9.29
N ARG A 72 -10.83 -10.21 -8.56
CA ARG A 72 -11.10 -9.30 -7.45
C ARG A 72 -11.36 -7.86 -7.88
N CYS A 73 -10.95 -7.47 -9.10
CA CYS A 73 -11.12 -6.09 -9.59
C CYS A 73 -12.59 -5.67 -9.73
N PRO A 74 -13.50 -6.45 -10.33
CA PRO A 74 -14.91 -6.10 -10.38
C PRO A 74 -15.54 -5.79 -9.02
N ALA A 75 -15.10 -6.47 -7.96
CA ALA A 75 -15.59 -6.26 -6.60
C ALA A 75 -15.16 -4.89 -6.00
N THR A 76 -14.09 -4.27 -6.51
CA THR A 76 -13.64 -2.94 -6.04
C THR A 76 -14.29 -1.78 -6.80
N LEU A 77 -14.94 -2.03 -7.93
CA LEU A 77 -15.55 -0.98 -8.76
C LEU A 77 -16.61 -0.14 -8.04
N PRO A 78 -17.51 -0.69 -7.21
CA PRO A 78 -18.48 0.11 -6.48
C PRO A 78 -17.80 1.15 -5.56
N ALA A 79 -16.76 0.75 -4.82
CA ALA A 79 -15.99 1.65 -3.96
C ALA A 79 -15.23 2.69 -4.79
N ALA A 80 -14.55 2.26 -5.86
CA ALA A 80 -13.83 3.17 -6.76
C ALA A 80 -14.79 4.21 -7.42
N LYS A 81 -15.98 3.79 -7.83
CA LYS A 81 -17.02 4.68 -8.38
C LYS A 81 -17.49 5.69 -7.33
N GLN A 82 -17.72 5.27 -6.09
CA GLN A 82 -18.11 6.16 -5.01
C GLN A 82 -17.02 7.20 -4.73
N LEU A 83 -15.74 6.76 -4.63
CA LEU A 83 -14.61 7.64 -4.44
C LEU A 83 -14.48 8.67 -5.56
N LEU A 84 -14.59 8.23 -6.82
CA LEU A 84 -14.53 9.06 -8.00
C LEU A 84 -15.67 10.09 -8.03
N ALA A 85 -16.88 9.68 -7.71
CA ALA A 85 -18.03 10.59 -7.63
C ALA A 85 -17.82 11.67 -6.56
N GLY A 86 -17.32 11.30 -5.38
CA GLY A 86 -16.99 12.24 -4.31
C GLY A 86 -15.89 13.23 -4.73
N ALA A 87 -14.83 12.75 -5.37
CA ALA A 87 -13.76 13.60 -5.87
C ALA A 87 -14.25 14.63 -6.89
N ARG A 88 -15.07 14.21 -7.87
CA ARG A 88 -15.64 15.07 -8.89
C ARG A 88 -16.59 16.09 -8.29
N ALA A 89 -17.49 15.68 -7.38
CA ALA A 89 -18.45 16.57 -6.72
C ALA A 89 -17.77 17.68 -5.91
N ASN A 90 -16.55 17.46 -5.46
CA ASN A 90 -15.77 18.41 -4.65
C ASN A 90 -14.61 19.07 -5.44
N ASN A 91 -14.60 18.94 -6.77
CA ASN A 91 -13.58 19.54 -7.64
C ASN A 91 -12.15 19.08 -7.34
N VAL A 92 -11.96 17.88 -6.83
CA VAL A 92 -10.65 17.24 -6.72
C VAL A 92 -10.15 16.92 -8.12
N LEU A 93 -8.89 17.25 -8.40
CA LEU A 93 -8.26 16.85 -9.67
C LEU A 93 -8.28 15.33 -9.81
N VAL A 94 -8.84 14.81 -10.90
CA VAL A 94 -8.80 13.40 -11.25
C VAL A 94 -7.79 13.19 -12.38
N VAL A 95 -6.87 12.25 -12.22
CA VAL A 95 -5.90 11.85 -13.24
C VAL A 95 -6.02 10.35 -13.47
N TYR A 96 -6.10 9.97 -14.72
CA TYR A 96 -6.16 8.56 -15.12
C TYR A 96 -4.78 8.04 -15.54
N SER A 97 -4.61 6.73 -15.40
CA SER A 97 -3.56 6.04 -16.11
C SER A 97 -4.08 4.84 -16.87
N ILE A 98 -3.40 4.52 -17.94
CA ILE A 98 -3.55 3.30 -18.72
C ILE A 98 -2.19 2.67 -18.96
N VAL A 99 -2.17 1.35 -19.16
CA VAL A 99 -0.94 0.65 -19.56
C VAL A 99 -0.61 0.94 -21.04
N GLU A 100 0.64 0.79 -21.42
CA GLU A 100 1.16 1.19 -22.75
C GLU A 100 0.42 0.55 -23.93
N SER A 101 -0.15 -0.64 -23.75
CA SER A 101 -0.88 -1.37 -24.79
C SER A 101 -2.37 -1.01 -24.90
N ASN A 102 -2.88 -0.13 -24.05
CA ASN A 102 -4.30 0.23 -24.00
C ASN A 102 -4.56 1.65 -24.51
N VAL A 103 -5.80 1.91 -24.81
CA VAL A 103 -6.33 3.26 -25.09
C VAL A 103 -7.31 3.67 -24.00
N ILE A 104 -7.58 4.96 -23.85
CA ILE A 104 -8.44 5.46 -22.77
C ILE A 104 -9.88 4.88 -22.84
N GLY A 105 -10.37 4.57 -24.03
CA GLY A 105 -11.67 3.90 -24.25
C GLY A 105 -11.76 2.48 -23.70
N ASP A 106 -10.63 1.89 -23.32
CA ASP A 106 -10.57 0.60 -22.64
C ASP A 106 -10.93 0.68 -21.15
N THR A 107 -11.01 1.88 -20.57
CA THR A 107 -11.41 2.05 -19.18
C THR A 107 -12.78 1.44 -18.93
N VAL A 108 -12.93 0.76 -17.79
CA VAL A 108 -14.22 0.18 -17.36
C VAL A 108 -15.25 1.30 -17.22
N ALA A 109 -16.46 1.09 -17.78
CA ALA A 109 -17.49 2.13 -17.90
C ALA A 109 -17.88 2.78 -16.57
N ASP A 110 -17.93 1.99 -15.47
CA ASP A 110 -18.30 2.48 -14.15
C ASP A 110 -17.37 3.57 -13.60
N VAL A 111 -16.13 3.61 -14.05
CA VAL A 111 -15.10 4.53 -13.60
C VAL A 111 -14.42 5.26 -14.77
N ALA A 112 -15.08 5.34 -15.91
CA ALA A 112 -14.52 5.98 -17.10
C ALA A 112 -14.30 7.49 -16.90
N PRO A 113 -13.26 8.06 -17.55
CA PRO A 113 -13.02 9.49 -17.51
C PRO A 113 -14.14 10.29 -18.17
N ILE A 114 -14.28 11.54 -17.75
CA ILE A 114 -15.21 12.51 -18.35
C ILE A 114 -14.45 13.77 -18.75
N GLY A 115 -14.98 14.45 -19.77
CA GLY A 115 -14.41 15.71 -20.22
C GLY A 115 -12.90 15.63 -20.54
N ASN A 116 -12.13 16.54 -19.98
CA ASN A 116 -10.69 16.68 -20.21
C ASN A 116 -9.86 16.20 -19.01
N GLU A 117 -10.33 15.21 -18.26
CA GLU A 117 -9.53 14.62 -17.17
C GLU A 117 -8.21 14.09 -17.72
N PRO A 118 -7.05 14.50 -17.16
CA PRO A 118 -5.74 14.10 -17.68
C PRO A 118 -5.53 12.59 -17.68
N VAL A 119 -4.83 12.09 -18.69
CA VAL A 119 -4.48 10.66 -18.83
C VAL A 119 -2.98 10.55 -19.03
N VAL A 120 -2.33 9.67 -18.27
CA VAL A 120 -0.93 9.29 -18.51
C VAL A 120 -0.86 7.82 -18.92
N GLN A 121 0.14 7.49 -19.72
CA GLN A 121 0.31 6.14 -20.25
C GLN A 121 1.72 5.65 -19.95
N SER A 122 1.83 4.56 -19.19
CA SER A 122 3.12 3.97 -18.85
C SER A 122 2.97 2.56 -18.29
N GLY A 123 4.10 1.90 -17.99
CA GLY A 123 4.14 0.65 -17.26
C GLY A 123 3.60 0.76 -15.82
N ALA A 124 4.07 -0.10 -14.92
CA ALA A 124 3.53 -0.16 -13.55
C ALA A 124 3.74 1.12 -12.74
N GLN A 125 4.84 1.84 -12.92
CA GLN A 125 5.15 3.06 -12.19
C GLN A 125 4.80 4.29 -13.04
N LYS A 126 3.81 5.08 -12.59
CA LYS A 126 3.16 6.10 -13.43
C LYS A 126 3.91 7.43 -13.56
N PHE A 127 4.96 7.64 -12.79
CA PHE A 127 5.84 8.81 -12.95
C PHE A 127 6.93 8.59 -14.00
N ILE A 128 7.21 7.34 -14.42
CA ILE A 128 8.27 7.05 -15.38
C ILE A 128 7.84 7.46 -16.78
N LYS A 129 8.62 8.38 -17.40
CA LYS A 129 8.43 8.86 -18.77
C LYS A 129 7.01 9.40 -19.05
N THR A 130 6.38 10.01 -18.04
CA THR A 130 5.07 10.67 -18.16
C THR A 130 5.12 12.08 -17.60
N ASP A 131 4.10 12.88 -17.90
CA ASP A 131 3.91 14.22 -17.35
C ASP A 131 3.18 14.20 -15.99
N LEU A 132 2.99 13.04 -15.33
CA LEU A 132 2.21 12.96 -14.09
C LEU A 132 2.71 13.94 -13.02
N GLU A 133 4.01 13.97 -12.75
CA GLU A 133 4.55 14.90 -11.75
C GLU A 133 4.30 16.36 -12.13
N LYS A 134 4.50 16.71 -13.42
CA LYS A 134 4.24 18.05 -13.92
C LYS A 134 2.76 18.43 -13.76
N ILE A 135 1.83 17.54 -14.13
CA ILE A 135 0.39 17.72 -13.97
C ILE A 135 0.02 18.02 -12.52
N LEU A 136 0.62 17.29 -11.57
CA LEU A 136 0.37 17.46 -10.15
C LEU A 136 0.98 18.77 -9.62
N ARG A 137 2.27 19.03 -9.91
CA ARG A 137 3.00 20.20 -9.41
C ARG A 137 2.43 21.51 -9.93
N ASP A 138 2.09 21.58 -11.22
CA ASP A 138 1.53 22.79 -11.85
C ASP A 138 0.19 23.22 -11.21
N ARG A 139 -0.50 22.28 -10.53
CA ARG A 139 -1.76 22.54 -9.82
C ARG A 139 -1.60 22.62 -8.30
N GLY A 140 -0.37 22.68 -7.80
CA GLY A 140 -0.10 22.80 -6.36
C GLY A 140 -0.48 21.55 -5.56
N ILE A 141 -0.60 20.37 -6.21
CA ILE A 141 -0.93 19.12 -5.54
C ILE A 141 0.24 18.66 -4.67
N ASN A 142 -0.05 18.31 -3.44
CA ASN A 142 0.90 17.74 -2.48
C ASN A 142 0.44 16.39 -1.90
N THR A 143 -0.81 16.03 -2.13
CA THR A 143 -1.43 14.79 -1.66
C THR A 143 -2.08 14.07 -2.85
N ILE A 144 -1.89 12.77 -2.93
CA ILE A 144 -2.55 11.92 -3.93
C ILE A 144 -3.39 10.85 -3.24
N ILE A 145 -4.58 10.61 -3.73
CA ILE A 145 -5.39 9.42 -3.42
C ILE A 145 -5.12 8.42 -4.53
N VAL A 146 -4.81 7.18 -4.21
CA VAL A 146 -4.45 6.16 -5.20
C VAL A 146 -5.44 5.02 -5.18
N ALA A 147 -6.17 4.84 -6.28
CA ALA A 147 -7.09 3.73 -6.52
C ALA A 147 -6.68 3.01 -7.81
N GLY A 148 -6.77 1.70 -7.88
CA GLY A 148 -6.39 1.02 -9.11
C GLY A 148 -6.12 -0.48 -9.04
N THR A 149 -5.65 -0.99 -10.16
CA THR A 149 -5.27 -2.39 -10.36
C THR A 149 -4.08 -2.53 -11.32
N ALA A 150 -3.04 -3.33 -11.05
CA ALA A 150 -2.89 -4.23 -9.90
C ALA A 150 -2.37 -3.50 -8.66
N ALA A 151 -2.79 -4.00 -7.50
CA ALA A 151 -2.32 -3.48 -6.21
C ALA A 151 -0.79 -3.54 -6.09
N ASP A 152 -0.17 -4.66 -6.45
CA ASP A 152 1.29 -4.90 -6.45
C ASP A 152 2.02 -4.32 -7.66
N GLY A 153 1.29 -3.76 -8.62
CA GLY A 153 1.82 -3.08 -9.80
C GLY A 153 1.60 -1.56 -9.70
N ALA A 154 0.57 -1.08 -10.41
CA ALA A 154 0.31 0.35 -10.55
C ALA A 154 0.13 1.07 -9.20
N VAL A 155 -0.61 0.48 -8.26
CA VAL A 155 -0.89 1.10 -6.96
C VAL A 155 0.37 1.18 -6.11
N LEU A 156 1.03 0.04 -5.87
CA LEU A 156 2.22 -0.03 -5.01
C LEU A 156 3.34 0.87 -5.51
N HIS A 157 3.69 0.75 -6.79
CA HIS A 157 4.82 1.49 -7.34
C HIS A 157 4.55 2.98 -7.47
N THR A 158 3.32 3.38 -7.86
CA THR A 158 2.99 4.79 -8.00
C THR A 158 2.86 5.49 -6.65
N ALA A 159 2.19 4.88 -5.67
CA ALA A 159 2.06 5.48 -4.35
C ALA A 159 3.40 5.58 -3.61
N SER A 160 4.23 4.54 -3.67
CA SER A 160 5.57 4.56 -3.06
C SER A 160 6.46 5.62 -3.69
N GLU A 161 6.48 5.71 -5.03
CA GLU A 161 7.26 6.72 -5.75
C GLU A 161 6.78 8.15 -5.46
N ALA A 162 5.47 8.35 -5.35
CA ALA A 162 4.93 9.64 -4.94
C ALA A 162 5.48 10.08 -3.59
N VAL A 163 5.53 9.18 -2.60
CA VAL A 163 6.12 9.46 -1.29
C VAL A 163 7.60 9.82 -1.40
N PHE A 164 8.37 9.09 -2.22
CA PHE A 164 9.79 9.41 -2.44
C PHE A 164 9.99 10.77 -3.12
N ARG A 165 9.03 11.24 -3.91
CA ARG A 165 8.99 12.57 -4.53
C ARG A 165 8.42 13.66 -3.62
N GLY A 166 8.09 13.34 -2.36
CA GLY A 166 7.59 14.29 -1.36
C GLY A 166 6.09 14.57 -1.40
N PHE A 167 5.31 13.79 -2.13
CA PHE A 167 3.85 13.78 -2.00
C PHE A 167 3.43 12.97 -0.77
N LYS A 168 2.25 13.25 -0.22
CA LYS A 168 1.54 12.35 0.69
C LYS A 168 0.67 11.40 -0.14
N ALA A 169 0.60 10.14 0.25
CA ALA A 169 -0.27 9.15 -0.39
C ALA A 169 -1.41 8.74 0.55
N VAL A 170 -2.63 8.75 0.05
CA VAL A 170 -3.82 8.18 0.69
C VAL A 170 -4.23 6.97 -0.13
N VAL A 171 -4.32 5.80 0.50
CA VAL A 171 -4.66 4.56 -0.18
C VAL A 171 -5.93 3.98 0.45
N PRO A 172 -7.10 4.16 -0.18
CA PRO A 172 -8.32 3.45 0.19
C PRO A 172 -8.18 1.98 -0.22
N VAL A 173 -7.99 1.09 0.76
CA VAL A 173 -7.66 -0.32 0.51
C VAL A 173 -8.77 -1.10 -0.20
N ASP A 174 -10.00 -0.62 -0.12
CA ASP A 174 -11.18 -1.15 -0.78
C ASP A 174 -11.32 -0.72 -2.26
N THR A 175 -10.40 0.10 -2.77
CA THR A 175 -10.36 0.54 -4.18
C THR A 175 -9.18 -0.04 -4.95
N MET A 176 -8.38 -0.90 -4.35
CA MET A 176 -7.28 -1.58 -5.04
C MET A 176 -7.54 -3.07 -5.13
N SER A 177 -7.04 -3.70 -6.18
CA SER A 177 -7.20 -5.14 -6.41
C SER A 177 -5.97 -5.77 -7.03
N ALA A 178 -5.80 -7.06 -6.76
CA ALA A 178 -4.75 -7.90 -7.31
C ALA A 178 -5.30 -9.25 -7.79
N ALA A 179 -4.42 -10.17 -8.18
CA ALA A 179 -4.83 -11.51 -8.60
C ALA A 179 -5.44 -12.34 -7.45
N ASN A 180 -5.03 -12.08 -6.22
CA ASN A 180 -5.52 -12.77 -5.02
C ASN A 180 -5.41 -11.90 -3.77
N ALA A 181 -6.05 -12.35 -2.67
CA ALA A 181 -6.10 -11.61 -1.41
C ALA A 181 -4.74 -11.47 -0.71
N TYR A 182 -3.84 -12.45 -0.86
CA TYR A 182 -2.49 -12.36 -0.28
C TYR A 182 -1.70 -11.18 -0.83
N ILE A 183 -1.79 -10.94 -2.13
CA ILE A 183 -1.12 -9.80 -2.76
C ILE A 183 -1.68 -8.48 -2.23
N GLU A 184 -2.99 -8.34 -2.10
CA GLU A 184 -3.62 -7.14 -1.53
C GLU A 184 -3.21 -6.94 -0.06
N GLN A 185 -3.14 -8.01 0.72
CA GLN A 185 -2.67 -7.98 2.11
C GLN A 185 -1.20 -7.57 2.21
N TYR A 186 -0.34 -8.15 1.37
CA TYR A 186 1.07 -7.80 1.28
C TYR A 186 1.26 -6.31 0.96
N VAL A 187 0.55 -5.80 -0.05
CA VAL A 187 0.64 -4.39 -0.45
C VAL A 187 0.15 -3.47 0.67
N THR A 188 -0.96 -3.82 1.31
CA THR A 188 -1.49 -3.07 2.46
C THR A 188 -0.48 -3.04 3.61
N HIS A 189 0.14 -4.20 3.93
CA HIS A 189 1.18 -4.30 4.94
C HIS A 189 2.43 -3.47 4.56
N HIS A 190 2.85 -3.51 3.31
CA HIS A 190 3.96 -2.70 2.81
C HIS A 190 3.72 -1.21 3.04
N PHE A 191 2.57 -0.69 2.70
CA PHE A 191 2.23 0.72 2.94
C PHE A 191 2.20 1.09 4.42
N ALA A 192 1.88 0.14 5.29
CA ALA A 192 1.86 0.36 6.74
C ALA A 192 3.25 0.31 7.40
N THR A 193 4.23 -0.39 6.81
CA THR A 193 5.48 -0.75 7.51
C THR A 193 6.76 -0.42 6.77
N ALA A 194 6.72 -0.28 5.45
CA ALA A 194 7.94 -0.09 4.66
C ALA A 194 8.65 1.23 5.01
N PRO A 195 9.98 1.22 5.20
CA PRO A 195 10.76 2.42 5.52
C PRO A 195 10.48 3.57 4.54
N ARG A 196 10.29 4.78 5.06
CA ARG A 196 9.95 6.02 4.35
C ARG A 196 8.54 6.00 3.74
N VAL A 197 8.09 4.90 3.11
CA VAL A 197 6.77 4.81 2.49
C VAL A 197 5.67 4.92 3.55
N ALA A 198 5.78 4.18 4.65
CA ALA A 198 4.78 4.20 5.72
C ALA A 198 4.59 5.60 6.34
N ALA A 199 5.67 6.36 6.49
CA ALA A 199 5.60 7.72 7.05
C ALA A 199 4.86 8.73 6.14
N GLY A 200 4.82 8.47 4.83
CA GLY A 200 4.14 9.31 3.83
C GLY A 200 2.80 8.77 3.36
N THR A 201 2.37 7.61 3.86
CA THR A 201 1.15 6.92 3.41
C THR A 201 0.11 6.85 4.51
N THR A 202 -1.15 7.13 4.18
CA THR A 202 -2.31 6.90 5.04
C THR A 202 -3.19 5.83 4.43
N LEU A 203 -3.41 4.73 5.14
CA LEU A 203 -4.37 3.70 4.77
C LEU A 203 -5.76 4.10 5.27
N THR A 204 -6.74 3.97 4.41
CA THR A 204 -8.14 4.31 4.69
C THR A 204 -9.10 3.37 3.95
N SER A 205 -10.40 3.60 4.07
CA SER A 205 -11.43 3.06 3.18
C SER A 205 -12.26 4.21 2.60
N VAL A 206 -12.99 3.98 1.53
CA VAL A 206 -13.81 5.02 0.87
C VAL A 206 -14.81 5.64 1.85
N GLY A 207 -15.42 4.83 2.72
CA GLY A 207 -16.36 5.30 3.75
C GLY A 207 -15.74 6.23 4.81
N MET A 208 -14.41 6.31 4.90
CA MET A 208 -13.68 7.14 5.85
C MET A 208 -13.05 8.39 5.21
N VAL A 209 -13.27 8.61 3.90
CA VAL A 209 -12.83 9.80 3.19
C VAL A 209 -13.91 10.89 3.30
N LYS A 210 -13.50 12.09 3.73
CA LYS A 210 -14.33 13.30 3.79
C LYS A 210 -13.72 14.37 2.89
N TYR A 211 -14.56 15.17 2.26
CA TYR A 211 -14.15 16.27 1.39
C TYR A 211 -14.49 17.63 2.01
#